data_109d4a9d69ef087373bcb252670bc9cc
#
_entry.id   109d4a9d69ef087373bcb252670bc9cc
#
_cell.length_a   1.000
_cell.length_b   1.000
_cell.length_c   1.000
_cell.angle_alpha   90.00
_cell.angle_beta   90.00
_cell.angle_gamma   90.00
#
_symmetry.space_group_name_H-M   'P 1'
#
loop_
_entity.id
_entity.type
_entity.pdbx_description
1 polymer ?
#
loop_
_entity_poly.entity_id
_entity_poly.type
_entity_poly.pdbx_seq_one_letter_code
_entity_poly.pdbx_strand_id
1 'polypeptide(L)'
;LEIINVADASPEDFTKFDLLILGLSTWYDGDLQSDWEDFFPTFQEIDFSGKTVALFGLGDQYGYDEYFIDGVGILAMDIIKNGGEVIGHWSTETYEFEKSKALLDENTFYGLALDEGNQYDLSQERIDKWLTSLELKIN
;
A
#
# COMPACT_ATOMS: atom_id res chain seq x y z
N LEU A 1 15.96 -7.52 -7.62
CA LEU A 1 14.95 -7.22 -6.59
C LEU A 1 15.57 -7.32 -5.21
N GLU A 2 15.44 -6.26 -4.43
CA GLU A 2 15.90 -6.22 -3.04
C GLU A 2 14.69 -6.13 -2.13
N ILE A 3 14.61 -7.01 -1.13
CA ILE A 3 13.49 -7.04 -0.18
C ILE A 3 14.02 -6.66 1.19
N ILE A 4 13.40 -5.65 1.80
CA ILE A 4 13.83 -5.08 3.08
C ILE A 4 12.63 -5.05 4.02
N ASN A 5 12.82 -5.55 5.24
CA ASN A 5 11.84 -5.38 6.31
C ASN A 5 11.89 -3.92 6.78
N VAL A 6 10.74 -3.27 6.91
CA VAL A 6 10.69 -1.86 7.33
C VAL A 6 11.35 -1.63 8.70
N ALA A 7 11.35 -2.64 9.57
CA ALA A 7 12.05 -2.57 10.86
C ALA A 7 13.55 -2.31 10.71
N ASP A 8 14.12 -2.71 9.57
CA ASP A 8 15.55 -2.57 9.27
C ASP A 8 15.82 -1.49 8.22
N ALA A 9 14.79 -0.77 7.78
CA ALA A 9 14.91 0.20 6.70
C ALA A 9 15.52 1.53 7.17
N SER A 10 16.19 2.21 6.23
CA SER A 10 16.69 3.57 6.41
C SER A 10 16.20 4.44 5.25
N PRO A 11 16.30 5.78 5.35
CA PRO A 11 15.89 6.66 4.25
C PRO A 11 16.59 6.35 2.92
N GLU A 12 17.84 5.90 2.96
CA GLU A 12 18.62 5.56 1.76
C GLU A 12 18.00 4.40 0.99
N ASP A 13 17.32 3.47 1.66
CA ASP A 13 16.63 2.36 1.00
C ASP A 13 15.50 2.86 0.10
N PHE A 14 14.94 4.02 0.40
CA PHE A 14 13.88 4.63 -0.40
C PHE A 14 14.43 5.52 -1.50
N THR A 15 15.59 6.12 -1.31
CA THR A 15 16.14 7.09 -2.26
C THR A 15 17.02 6.48 -3.34
N LYS A 16 17.61 5.31 -3.09
CA LYS A 16 18.53 4.67 -4.06
C LYS A 16 17.82 3.97 -5.23
N PHE A 17 16.52 3.74 -5.16
CA PHE A 17 15.74 3.12 -6.24
C PHE A 17 14.71 4.09 -6.80
N ASP A 18 14.42 3.99 -8.09
CA ASP A 18 13.40 4.81 -8.75
C ASP A 18 12.01 4.17 -8.67
N LEU A 19 11.94 2.85 -8.55
CA LEU A 19 10.70 2.10 -8.38
C LEU A 19 10.70 1.41 -7.03
N LEU A 20 9.66 1.67 -6.26
CA LEU A 20 9.47 1.08 -4.94
C LEU A 20 8.13 0.34 -4.88
N ILE A 21 8.12 -0.81 -4.22
CA ILE A 21 6.89 -1.52 -3.87
C ILE A 21 6.84 -1.59 -2.35
N LEU A 22 5.83 -0.99 -1.75
CA LEU A 22 5.68 -0.92 -0.30
C LEU A 22 4.45 -1.70 0.13
N GLY A 23 4.60 -2.54 1.14
CA GLY A 23 3.51 -3.33 1.67
C GLY A 23 3.40 -3.22 3.17
N LEU A 24 2.17 -3.27 3.68
CA LEU A 24 1.91 -3.19 5.10
C LEU A 24 0.55 -3.78 5.46
N SER A 25 0.40 -4.11 6.75
CA SER A 25 -0.90 -4.46 7.33
C SER A 25 -1.50 -3.24 8.01
N THR A 26 -2.82 -3.13 7.99
CA THR A 26 -3.56 -2.18 8.83
C THR A 26 -3.96 -2.91 10.09
N TRP A 27 -3.61 -2.35 11.25
CA TRP A 27 -3.91 -2.93 12.55
C TRP A 27 -4.99 -2.13 13.28
N TYR A 28 -5.76 -2.80 14.12
CA TYR A 28 -6.78 -2.18 14.99
C TYR A 28 -7.71 -1.22 14.20
N ASP A 29 -7.93 -0.04 14.71
CA ASP A 29 -8.86 0.95 14.15
C ASP A 29 -8.17 1.87 13.11
N GLY A 30 -7.53 1.26 12.12
CA GLY A 30 -6.86 2.00 11.05
C GLY A 30 -5.43 2.40 11.35
N ASP A 31 -4.80 1.71 12.30
CA ASP A 31 -3.41 1.99 12.70
C ASP A 31 -2.42 1.30 11.78
N LEU A 32 -1.24 1.91 11.63
CA LEU A 32 -0.13 1.27 10.94
C LEU A 32 0.38 0.10 11.77
N GLN A 33 0.84 -0.96 11.09
CA GLN A 33 1.56 -2.05 11.73
C GLN A 33 2.76 -1.47 12.51
N SER A 34 3.11 -2.05 13.66
CA SER A 34 4.02 -1.42 14.63
C SER A 34 5.37 -1.00 14.07
N ASP A 35 5.99 -1.80 13.20
CA ASP A 35 7.27 -1.44 12.59
C ASP A 35 7.13 -0.24 11.64
N TRP A 36 6.02 -0.15 10.93
CA TRP A 36 5.69 1.02 10.12
C TRP A 36 5.40 2.24 10.98
N GLU A 37 4.70 2.05 12.09
CA GLU A 37 4.42 3.15 13.02
C GLU A 37 5.73 3.75 13.55
N ASP A 38 6.68 2.90 13.92
CA ASP A 38 8.00 3.35 14.40
C ASP A 38 8.79 4.09 13.31
N PHE A 39 8.70 3.65 12.06
CA PHE A 39 9.41 4.28 10.93
C PHE A 39 8.69 5.51 10.38
N PHE A 40 7.41 5.66 10.65
CA PHE A 40 6.56 6.66 10.01
C PHE A 40 7.07 8.10 10.11
N PRO A 41 7.55 8.59 11.25
CA PRO A 41 8.10 9.95 11.31
C PRO A 41 9.26 10.15 10.32
N THR A 42 10.12 9.15 10.17
CA THR A 42 11.21 9.17 9.18
C THR A 42 10.67 9.11 7.76
N PHE A 43 9.66 8.26 7.52
CA PHE A 43 9.00 8.12 6.22
C PHE A 43 8.43 9.45 5.74
N GLN A 44 7.83 10.23 6.62
CA GLN A 44 7.22 11.51 6.29
C GLN A 44 8.23 12.57 5.84
N GLU A 45 9.51 12.38 6.13
CA GLU A 45 10.59 13.30 5.73
C GLU A 45 11.24 12.91 4.40
N ILE A 46 10.87 11.76 3.81
CA ILE A 46 11.48 11.29 2.56
C ILE A 46 10.97 12.11 1.38
N ASP A 47 11.89 12.55 0.53
CA ASP A 47 11.59 13.19 -0.74
C ASP A 47 11.36 12.11 -1.80
N PHE A 48 10.14 11.99 -2.29
CA PHE A 48 9.76 11.02 -3.31
C PHE A 48 9.79 11.60 -4.73
N SER A 49 10.33 12.78 -4.93
CA SER A 49 10.42 13.41 -6.26
C SER A 49 11.13 12.47 -7.25
N GLY A 50 10.47 12.23 -8.39
CA GLY A 50 11.00 11.32 -9.41
C GLY A 50 10.83 9.84 -9.11
N LYS A 51 10.20 9.49 -8.00
CA LYS A 51 9.97 8.10 -7.59
C LYS A 51 8.61 7.62 -8.04
N THR A 52 8.55 6.36 -8.45
CA THR A 52 7.32 5.64 -8.77
C THR A 52 7.09 4.60 -7.69
N VAL A 53 5.93 4.62 -7.05
CA VAL A 53 5.64 3.78 -5.89
C VAL A 53 4.35 3.01 -6.12
N ALA A 54 4.41 1.70 -5.91
CA ALA A 54 3.23 0.85 -5.86
C ALA A 54 3.02 0.38 -4.43
N LEU A 55 1.77 0.31 -4.01
CA LEU A 55 1.40 -0.03 -2.64
C LEU A 55 0.53 -1.28 -2.61
N PHE A 56 0.71 -2.12 -1.59
CA PHE A 56 -0.25 -3.18 -1.28
C PHE A 56 -0.47 -3.23 0.22
N GLY A 57 -1.66 -3.66 0.61
CA GLY A 57 -2.00 -3.74 2.02
C GLY A 57 -2.81 -4.97 2.35
N LEU A 58 -2.62 -5.49 3.57
CA LEU A 58 -3.42 -6.55 4.12
C LEU A 58 -4.42 -5.97 5.11
N GLY A 59 -5.66 -6.43 5.03
CA GLY A 59 -6.72 -5.97 5.91
C GLY A 59 -7.81 -7.01 6.06
N ASP A 60 -8.80 -6.70 6.89
CA ASP A 60 -9.97 -7.52 7.16
C ASP A 60 -11.21 -6.70 6.84
N GLN A 61 -11.83 -6.99 5.70
CA GLN A 61 -12.97 -6.20 5.20
C GLN A 61 -14.24 -6.41 6.02
N TYR A 62 -14.31 -7.47 6.81
CA TYR A 62 -15.47 -7.75 7.65
C TYR A 62 -15.25 -7.36 9.11
N GLY A 63 -14.12 -7.76 9.68
CA GLY A 63 -13.80 -7.47 11.08
C GLY A 63 -13.43 -6.01 11.34
N TYR A 64 -12.82 -5.37 10.34
CA TYR A 64 -12.39 -3.96 10.40
C TYR A 64 -12.88 -3.19 9.18
N ASP A 65 -14.17 -3.29 8.91
CA ASP A 65 -14.80 -2.77 7.70
C ASP A 65 -14.79 -1.25 7.56
N GLU A 66 -14.61 -0.51 8.66
CA GLU A 66 -14.49 0.95 8.63
C GLU A 66 -13.06 1.43 8.45
N TYR A 67 -12.08 0.51 8.45
CA TYR A 67 -10.64 0.82 8.39
C TYR A 67 -9.90 -0.02 7.36
N PHE A 68 -10.62 -0.54 6.37
CA PHE A 68 -10.06 -1.49 5.42
C PHE A 68 -8.86 -0.92 4.67
N ILE A 69 -7.72 -1.55 4.83
CA ILE A 69 -6.40 -1.16 4.29
C ILE A 69 -6.06 0.33 4.44
N ASP A 70 -6.49 0.95 5.52
CA ASP A 70 -6.23 2.36 5.78
C ASP A 70 -4.74 2.73 5.71
N GLY A 71 -3.86 1.82 6.12
CA GLY A 71 -2.42 2.03 6.06
C GLY A 71 -1.91 2.38 4.66
N VAL A 72 -2.49 1.77 3.62
CA VAL A 72 -2.16 2.10 2.23
C VAL A 72 -2.47 3.56 1.94
N GLY A 73 -3.63 4.03 2.38
CA GLY A 73 -4.04 5.43 2.19
C GLY A 73 -3.14 6.40 2.94
N ILE A 74 -2.75 6.05 4.16
CA ILE A 74 -1.86 6.87 4.98
C ILE A 74 -0.52 7.06 4.26
N LEU A 75 0.08 5.98 3.75
CA LEU A 75 1.34 6.08 3.02
C LEU A 75 1.18 6.82 1.69
N ALA A 76 0.10 6.56 0.96
CA ALA A 76 -0.16 7.20 -0.33
C ALA A 76 -0.20 8.72 -0.21
N MET A 77 -0.85 9.25 0.81
CA MET A 77 -0.95 10.70 1.02
C MET A 77 0.42 11.35 1.20
N ASP A 78 1.30 10.74 1.99
CA ASP A 78 2.64 11.29 2.22
C ASP A 78 3.53 11.16 1.00
N ILE A 79 3.43 10.05 0.26
CA ILE A 79 4.18 9.86 -0.99
C ILE A 79 3.82 10.97 -1.99
N ILE A 80 2.52 11.18 -2.20
CA ILE A 80 2.02 12.20 -3.14
C ILE A 80 2.42 13.61 -2.67
N LYS A 81 2.23 13.90 -1.40
CA LYS A 81 2.62 15.19 -0.80
C LYS A 81 4.10 15.48 -1.01
N ASN A 82 4.94 14.45 -0.94
CA ASN A 82 6.39 14.58 -1.07
C ASN A 82 6.90 14.35 -2.50
N GLY A 83 6.03 14.44 -3.49
CA GLY A 83 6.40 14.51 -4.91
C GLY A 83 6.43 13.19 -5.66
N GLY A 84 6.05 12.08 -5.03
CA GLY A 84 6.02 10.77 -5.67
C GLY A 84 4.78 10.52 -6.52
N GLU A 85 4.89 9.54 -7.41
CA GLU A 85 3.78 9.04 -8.21
C GLU A 85 3.37 7.67 -7.68
N VAL A 86 2.09 7.51 -7.31
CA VAL A 86 1.55 6.23 -6.87
C VAL A 86 0.89 5.53 -8.05
N ILE A 87 1.34 4.33 -8.36
CA ILE A 87 0.80 3.48 -9.44
C ILE A 87 0.24 2.18 -8.85
N GLY A 88 -0.35 1.35 -9.70
CA GLY A 88 -0.87 0.05 -9.25
C GLY A 88 -2.21 0.18 -8.55
N HIS A 89 -3.04 1.11 -8.99
CA HIS A 89 -4.41 1.28 -8.47
C HIS A 89 -5.22 0.00 -8.67
N TRP A 90 -6.16 -0.26 -7.77
CA TRP A 90 -6.90 -1.52 -7.73
C TRP A 90 -8.40 -1.29 -7.54
N SER A 91 -9.22 -2.04 -8.27
CA SER A 91 -10.68 -1.92 -8.17
C SER A 91 -11.22 -2.41 -6.84
N THR A 92 -12.26 -1.73 -6.33
CA THR A 92 -12.98 -2.14 -5.13
C THR A 92 -14.02 -3.22 -5.38
N GLU A 93 -14.24 -3.64 -6.63
CA GLU A 93 -15.40 -4.41 -7.08
C GLU A 93 -15.67 -5.71 -6.31
N THR A 94 -14.64 -6.42 -5.88
CA THR A 94 -14.79 -7.74 -5.23
C THR A 94 -14.68 -7.66 -3.71
N TYR A 95 -14.81 -6.49 -3.13
CA TYR A 95 -14.66 -6.27 -1.69
C TYR A 95 -15.95 -5.72 -1.07
N GLU A 96 -16.17 -6.09 0.20
CA GLU A 96 -17.26 -5.57 1.00
C GLU A 96 -16.67 -4.90 2.25
N PHE A 97 -16.68 -3.59 2.30
CA PHE A 97 -16.19 -2.80 3.43
C PHE A 97 -17.01 -1.55 3.55
N GLU A 98 -16.98 -0.90 4.70
CA GLU A 98 -17.75 0.33 4.95
C GLU A 98 -16.97 1.57 4.54
N LYS A 99 -15.69 1.67 4.98
CA LYS A 99 -14.84 2.82 4.74
C LYS A 99 -13.39 2.40 4.55
N SER A 100 -12.65 3.20 3.78
CA SER A 100 -11.21 3.04 3.64
C SER A 100 -10.54 4.37 3.31
N LYS A 101 -9.43 4.66 3.98
CA LYS A 101 -8.57 5.80 3.64
C LYS A 101 -7.77 5.54 2.36
N ALA A 102 -7.74 4.30 1.90
CA ALA A 102 -7.01 3.92 0.69
C ALA A 102 -7.75 4.23 -0.62
N LEU A 103 -8.93 4.82 -0.54
CA LEU A 103 -9.71 5.14 -1.74
C LEU A 103 -9.19 6.37 -2.45
N LEU A 104 -8.86 6.21 -3.73
CA LEU A 104 -8.59 7.30 -4.66
C LEU A 104 -9.91 7.94 -5.11
N ASP A 105 -10.89 7.09 -5.37
CA ASP A 105 -12.29 7.46 -5.64
C ASP A 105 -13.17 6.31 -5.10
N GLU A 106 -14.48 6.39 -5.30
CA GLU A 106 -15.42 5.41 -4.74
C GLU A 106 -15.23 3.97 -5.28
N ASN A 107 -14.54 3.81 -6.39
CA ASN A 107 -14.36 2.53 -7.08
C ASN A 107 -12.93 2.04 -7.15
N THR A 108 -11.97 2.79 -6.61
CA THR A 108 -10.54 2.51 -6.83
C THR A 108 -9.72 2.74 -5.56
N PHE A 109 -8.93 1.73 -5.19
CA PHE A 109 -7.90 1.86 -4.16
C PHE A 109 -6.59 2.41 -4.76
N TYR A 110 -5.82 3.12 -3.95
CA TYR A 110 -4.46 3.54 -4.32
C TYR A 110 -3.51 2.37 -4.52
N GLY A 111 -3.80 1.20 -3.96
CA GLY A 111 -2.95 0.03 -4.06
C GLY A 111 -3.74 -1.27 -3.98
N LEU A 112 -3.03 -2.39 -4.09
CA LEU A 112 -3.64 -3.72 -4.03
C LEU A 112 -4.14 -4.02 -2.62
N ALA A 113 -5.39 -4.46 -2.51
CA ALA A 113 -5.99 -4.90 -1.27
C ALA A 113 -5.99 -6.43 -1.19
N LEU A 114 -5.39 -6.97 -0.12
CA LEU A 114 -5.37 -8.40 0.17
C LEU A 114 -6.09 -8.66 1.49
N ASP A 115 -6.95 -9.65 1.50
CA ASP A 115 -7.69 -10.07 2.70
C ASP A 115 -7.46 -11.55 2.95
N GLU A 116 -6.37 -11.85 3.64
CA GLU A 116 -5.95 -13.23 3.90
C GLU A 116 -6.89 -13.96 4.86
N GLY A 117 -7.57 -13.24 5.74
CA GLY A 117 -8.50 -13.83 6.70
C GLY A 117 -9.80 -14.30 6.06
N ASN A 118 -10.29 -13.59 5.05
CA ASN A 118 -11.60 -13.86 4.44
C ASN A 118 -11.50 -14.36 3.01
N GLN A 119 -10.48 -13.94 2.28
CA GLN A 119 -10.34 -14.23 0.85
C GLN A 119 -8.92 -14.66 0.47
N TYR A 120 -8.26 -15.45 1.34
CA TYR A 120 -6.89 -15.88 1.05
C TYR A 120 -6.76 -16.66 -0.26
N ASP A 121 -7.80 -17.37 -0.67
CA ASP A 121 -7.85 -18.13 -1.91
C ASP A 121 -7.80 -17.24 -3.16
N LEU A 122 -8.10 -15.96 -3.03
CA LEU A 122 -8.01 -14.98 -4.12
C LEU A 122 -6.69 -14.22 -4.18
N SER A 123 -5.88 -14.31 -3.13
CA SER A 123 -4.68 -13.48 -2.99
C SER A 123 -3.67 -13.70 -4.12
N GLN A 124 -3.39 -14.97 -4.48
CA GLN A 124 -2.41 -15.26 -5.52
C GLN A 124 -2.84 -14.70 -6.87
N GLU A 125 -4.09 -14.86 -7.25
CA GLU A 125 -4.64 -14.33 -8.49
C GLU A 125 -4.57 -12.80 -8.51
N ARG A 126 -4.92 -12.16 -7.39
CA ARG A 126 -4.86 -10.71 -7.25
C ARG A 126 -3.44 -10.19 -7.39
N ILE A 127 -2.49 -10.85 -6.74
CA ILE A 127 -1.07 -10.47 -6.83
C ILE A 127 -0.58 -10.61 -8.27
N ASP A 128 -0.88 -11.71 -8.94
CA ASP A 128 -0.45 -11.96 -10.32
C ASP A 128 -1.00 -10.91 -11.28
N LYS A 129 -2.27 -10.59 -11.18
CA LYS A 129 -2.90 -9.55 -12.00
C LYS A 129 -2.31 -8.17 -11.73
N TRP A 130 -2.07 -7.86 -10.47
CA TRP A 130 -1.51 -6.58 -10.07
C TRP A 130 -0.08 -6.40 -10.59
N LEU A 131 0.76 -7.44 -10.42
CA LEU A 131 2.14 -7.40 -10.93
C LEU A 131 2.17 -7.24 -12.46
N THR A 132 1.28 -7.93 -13.18
CA THR A 132 1.17 -7.78 -14.63
C THR A 132 0.80 -6.33 -15.00
N SER A 133 -0.13 -5.71 -14.27
CA SER A 133 -0.51 -4.32 -14.51
C SER A 133 0.65 -3.35 -14.24
N LEU A 134 1.48 -3.64 -13.23
CA LEU A 134 2.66 -2.82 -12.94
C LEU A 134 3.69 -2.91 -14.08
N GLU A 135 3.93 -4.12 -14.61
CA GLU A 135 4.85 -4.31 -15.73
C GLU A 135 4.43 -3.47 -16.95
N LEU A 136 3.14 -3.42 -17.24
CA LEU A 136 2.61 -2.63 -18.36
C LEU A 136 2.79 -1.13 -18.14
N LYS A 137 2.77 -0.68 -16.90
CA LYS A 137 2.95 0.74 -16.55
C LYS A 137 4.41 1.17 -16.58
N ILE A 138 5.32 0.27 -16.24
CA ILE A 138 6.75 0.56 -16.12
C ILE A 138 7.46 0.45 -17.46
N ASN A 139 7.00 -0.44 -18.31
CA ASN A 139 7.56 -0.64 -19.65
C ASN A 139 6.86 0.25 -20.70
#